data_0f7903da10f14e18d96c9f0f178fe781
#
_entry.id   0f7903da10f14e18d96c9f0f178fe781
#
_cell.length_a   1.000
_cell.length_b   1.000
_cell.length_c   1.000
_cell.angle_alpha   90.00
_cell.angle_beta   90.00
_cell.angle_gamma   90.00
#
_symmetry.space_group_name_H-M   'P 1'
#
loop_
_entity.id
_entity.type
_entity.pdbx_description
1 polymer ?
#
loop_
_entity_poly.entity_id
_entity_poly.type
_entity_poly.pdbx_seq_one_letter_code
_entity_poly.pdbx_strand_id
1 'polypeptide(L)'
;ASDVYKRQGCGTGEGAMLALNSFPNVLCGHVVDPSDAYMFMQINNGNAISLPFAKGFGWGAELNLTYIFEKLFEGEPGGGYPKERVVPEQRNAKILNEVRKVAFKDSLIDILKNLDQDLVKGAVAGEKFKELFFANCKCDKMKAYVESLLA
;
A
#
# COMPACT_ATOMS: atom_id res chain seq x y z
N ALA A 1 8.46 1.73 -1.98
CA ALA A 1 7.05 2.12 -2.11
C ALA A 1 6.84 3.61 -1.82
N SER A 2 7.38 4.15 -0.73
CA SER A 2 7.21 5.57 -0.39
C SER A 2 7.84 6.55 -1.39
N ASP A 3 8.91 6.17 -2.10
CA ASP A 3 9.57 7.05 -3.07
C ASP A 3 8.87 7.07 -4.43
N VAL A 4 8.22 6.01 -4.82
CA VAL A 4 7.31 6.01 -5.98
C VAL A 4 6.15 6.96 -5.72
N TYR A 5 5.66 7.01 -4.52
CA TYR A 5 4.65 7.95 -4.06
C TYR A 5 5.07 9.41 -4.15
N LYS A 6 6.27 9.74 -3.72
CA LYS A 6 6.78 11.12 -3.74
C LYS A 6 6.90 11.71 -5.14
N ARG A 7 7.08 10.89 -6.16
CA ARG A 7 7.25 11.34 -7.55
C ARG A 7 5.94 11.43 -8.34
N GLN A 8 4.91 10.72 -7.93
CA GLN A 8 3.62 10.65 -8.64
C GLN A 8 2.44 11.00 -7.72
N GLY A 9 2.68 11.73 -6.67
CA GLY A 9 1.76 11.95 -5.56
C GLY A 9 0.33 12.26 -5.97
N CYS A 10 -0.60 11.59 -5.33
CA CYS A 10 -2.02 11.91 -5.42
C CYS A 10 -2.33 13.07 -4.48
N GLY A 11 -2.86 14.17 -5.03
CA GLY A 11 -3.13 15.38 -4.25
C GLY A 11 -4.07 15.15 -3.05
N THR A 12 -5.04 14.25 -3.18
CA THR A 12 -5.98 13.87 -2.11
C THR A 12 -5.63 12.56 -1.41
N GLY A 13 -4.80 11.71 -2.02
CA GLY A 13 -4.55 10.33 -1.57
C GLY A 13 -5.61 9.32 -2.03
N GLU A 14 -6.81 9.75 -2.40
CA GLU A 14 -7.92 8.86 -2.75
C GLU A 14 -7.67 8.07 -4.04
N GLY A 15 -7.21 8.74 -5.10
CA GLY A 15 -6.92 8.08 -6.38
C GLY A 15 -5.83 7.01 -6.26
N ALA A 16 -4.81 7.27 -5.46
CA ALA A 16 -3.76 6.28 -5.18
C ALA A 16 -4.30 5.10 -4.37
N MET A 17 -5.16 5.34 -3.39
CA MET A 17 -5.83 4.26 -2.65
C MET A 17 -6.66 3.37 -3.58
N LEU A 18 -7.47 3.96 -4.48
CA LEU A 18 -8.29 3.21 -5.44
C LEU A 18 -7.42 2.38 -6.38
N ALA A 19 -6.34 2.97 -6.92
CA ALA A 19 -5.41 2.29 -7.80
C ALA A 19 -4.72 1.11 -7.09
N LEU A 20 -4.22 1.30 -5.88
CA LEU A 20 -3.56 0.27 -5.09
C LEU A 20 -4.51 -0.88 -4.74
N ASN A 21 -5.75 -0.57 -4.37
CA ASN A 21 -6.76 -1.60 -4.07
C ASN A 21 -7.25 -2.36 -5.31
N SER A 22 -6.89 -1.95 -6.52
CA SER A 22 -7.15 -2.70 -7.75
C SER A 22 -6.18 -3.87 -7.97
N PHE A 23 -5.13 -3.98 -7.17
CA PHE A 23 -4.17 -5.08 -7.27
C PHE A 23 -4.44 -6.18 -6.24
N PRO A 24 -4.19 -7.47 -6.61
CA PRO A 24 -4.34 -8.58 -5.68
C PRO A 24 -3.37 -8.44 -4.50
N ASN A 25 -3.82 -8.85 -3.31
CA ASN A 25 -3.04 -8.83 -2.07
C ASN A 25 -2.62 -7.44 -1.57
N VAL A 26 -3.15 -6.36 -2.14
CA VAL A 26 -2.96 -5.00 -1.61
C VAL A 26 -4.22 -4.59 -0.85
N LEU A 27 -4.07 -4.27 0.42
CA LEU A 27 -5.11 -3.66 1.25
C LEU A 27 -4.61 -2.30 1.69
N CYS A 28 -5.06 -1.27 0.97
CA CYS A 28 -4.62 0.11 1.14
C CYS A 28 -5.67 0.94 1.85
N GLY A 29 -5.29 1.59 2.95
CA GLY A 29 -6.09 2.57 3.65
C GLY A 29 -5.75 4.00 3.22
N HIS A 30 -6.74 4.88 3.23
CA HIS A 30 -6.53 6.33 3.13
C HIS A 30 -6.27 6.88 4.52
N VAL A 31 -5.11 7.48 4.72
CA VAL A 31 -4.64 7.95 6.02
C VAL A 31 -4.34 9.44 5.92
N VAL A 32 -5.02 10.24 6.72
CA VAL A 32 -4.82 11.70 6.75
C VAL A 32 -4.29 12.21 8.09
N ASP A 33 -4.43 11.40 9.15
CA ASP A 33 -3.95 11.73 10.49
C ASP A 33 -3.46 10.48 11.25
N PRO A 34 -2.83 10.66 12.43
CA PRO A 34 -2.30 9.55 13.23
C PRO A 34 -3.36 8.57 13.71
N SER A 35 -4.59 9.01 13.95
CA SER A 35 -5.68 8.13 14.40
C SER A 35 -6.12 7.19 13.29
N ASP A 36 -6.20 7.67 12.05
CA ASP A 36 -6.44 6.84 10.87
C ASP A 36 -5.37 5.75 10.74
N ALA A 37 -4.10 6.12 10.89
CA ALA A 37 -2.97 5.19 10.80
C ALA A 37 -3.09 4.07 11.84
N TYR A 38 -3.31 4.43 13.09
CA TYR A 38 -3.43 3.48 14.19
C TYR A 38 -4.63 2.54 13.98
N MET A 39 -5.82 3.10 13.77
CA MET A 39 -7.05 2.31 13.60
C MET A 39 -6.96 1.40 12.38
N PHE A 40 -6.45 1.89 11.25
CA PHE A 40 -6.30 1.06 10.05
C PHE A 40 -5.40 -0.15 10.29
N MET A 41 -4.27 0.02 10.98
CA MET A 41 -3.38 -1.09 11.31
C MET A 41 -3.98 -2.04 12.33
N GLN A 42 -4.61 -1.52 13.38
CA GLN A 42 -5.16 -2.36 14.46
C GLN A 42 -6.43 -3.11 14.04
N ILE A 43 -7.30 -2.50 13.24
CA ILE A 43 -8.60 -3.07 12.86
C ILE A 43 -8.51 -3.84 11.54
N ASN A 44 -7.98 -3.19 10.51
CA ASN A 44 -8.02 -3.73 9.14
C ASN A 44 -6.81 -4.61 8.81
N ASN A 45 -5.72 -4.49 9.58
CA ASN A 45 -4.49 -5.22 9.31
C ASN A 45 -4.04 -5.07 7.86
N GLY A 46 -4.04 -3.81 7.36
CA GLY A 46 -3.67 -3.47 5.99
C GLY A 46 -2.16 -3.54 5.76
N ASN A 47 -1.76 -3.50 4.50
CA ASN A 47 -0.35 -3.58 4.10
C ASN A 47 0.14 -2.42 3.21
N ALA A 48 -0.72 -1.45 2.97
CA ALA A 48 -0.40 -0.23 2.25
C ALA A 48 -1.20 0.94 2.81
N ILE A 49 -0.65 2.14 2.73
CA ILE A 49 -1.38 3.37 3.03
C ILE A 49 -1.23 4.35 1.89
N SER A 50 -2.23 5.20 1.71
CA SER A 50 -2.24 6.32 0.79
C SER A 50 -2.39 7.62 1.55
N LEU A 51 -1.50 8.56 1.29
CA LEU A 51 -1.41 9.86 1.95
C LEU A 51 -1.74 10.99 0.98
N PRO A 52 -2.45 12.08 1.41
CA PRO A 52 -2.59 13.27 0.60
C PRO A 52 -1.29 14.08 0.56
N PHE A 53 -0.91 14.58 -0.63
CA PHE A 53 0.27 15.45 -0.78
C PHE A 53 -0.07 16.92 -0.99
N ALA A 54 -1.32 17.24 -1.36
CA ALA A 54 -1.75 18.60 -1.55
C ALA A 54 -2.84 19.01 -0.56
N LYS A 55 -3.87 18.18 -0.42
CA LYS A 55 -4.95 18.42 0.54
C LYS A 55 -4.43 18.28 1.97
N GLY A 56 -4.52 19.36 2.75
CA GLY A 56 -4.05 19.36 4.14
C GLY A 56 -2.53 19.36 4.32
N PHE A 57 -1.75 19.47 3.23
CA PHE A 57 -0.30 19.51 3.27
C PHE A 57 0.18 20.96 3.34
N GLY A 58 0.22 21.50 4.55
CA GLY A 58 0.63 22.87 4.82
C GLY A 58 1.48 22.95 6.07
N TRP A 59 1.32 24.03 6.82
CA TRP A 59 2.04 24.24 8.07
C TRP A 59 1.87 23.07 9.04
N GLY A 60 2.99 22.46 9.48
CA GLY A 60 3.00 21.30 10.39
C GLY A 60 2.74 19.94 9.70
N ALA A 61 2.69 19.90 8.36
CA ALA A 61 2.47 18.64 7.64
C ALA A 61 3.57 17.60 7.92
N GLU A 62 4.81 18.04 8.09
CA GLU A 62 5.94 17.17 8.46
C GLU A 62 5.77 16.54 9.84
N LEU A 63 5.17 17.27 10.79
CA LEU A 63 4.84 16.74 12.12
C LEU A 63 3.72 15.72 12.03
N ASN A 64 2.67 16.03 11.27
CA ASN A 64 1.57 15.10 11.06
C ASN A 64 2.05 13.79 10.41
N LEU A 65 2.92 13.87 9.40
CA LEU A 65 3.52 12.69 8.78
C LEU A 65 4.36 11.87 9.76
N THR A 66 5.15 12.52 10.61
CA THR A 66 5.92 11.85 11.64
C THR A 66 5.00 11.06 12.57
N TYR A 67 3.95 11.70 13.09
CA TYR A 67 2.99 11.05 13.98
C TYR A 67 2.18 9.95 13.29
N ILE A 68 1.84 10.10 12.01
CA ILE A 68 1.24 9.05 11.20
C ILE A 68 2.12 7.80 11.18
N PHE A 69 3.42 7.96 10.88
CA PHE A 69 4.34 6.83 10.82
C PHE A 69 4.60 6.21 12.20
N GLU A 70 4.70 7.01 13.26
CA GLU A 70 4.80 6.49 14.62
C GLU A 70 3.59 5.62 14.97
N LYS A 71 2.39 6.10 14.68
CA LYS A 71 1.14 5.38 14.98
C LYS A 71 0.88 4.19 14.07
N LEU A 72 1.38 4.22 12.83
CA LEU A 72 1.28 3.11 11.90
C LEU A 72 2.04 1.87 12.40
N PHE A 73 3.16 2.07 13.08
CA PHE A 73 4.02 1.00 13.59
C PHE A 73 3.90 0.79 15.11
N GLU A 74 2.92 1.43 15.75
CA GLU A 74 2.66 1.24 17.17
C GLU A 74 1.90 -0.07 17.42
N GLY A 75 2.55 -1.00 18.11
CA GLY A 75 1.98 -2.30 18.44
C GLY A 75 1.98 -3.30 17.29
N GLU A 76 1.34 -4.44 17.55
CA GLU A 76 1.23 -5.51 16.55
C GLU A 76 0.03 -5.26 15.62
N PRO A 77 0.21 -5.38 14.30
CA PRO A 77 -0.90 -5.25 13.36
C PRO A 77 -2.04 -6.22 13.67
N GLY A 78 -3.28 -5.72 13.59
CA GLY A 78 -4.45 -6.55 13.87
C GLY A 78 -4.73 -6.76 15.36
N GLY A 79 -4.13 -5.94 16.25
CA GLY A 79 -4.33 -6.02 17.70
C GLY A 79 -5.72 -5.62 18.19
N GLY A 80 -6.57 -5.07 17.31
CA GLY A 80 -7.94 -4.64 17.59
C GLY A 80 -8.04 -3.25 18.23
N TYR A 81 -9.14 -2.55 17.95
CA TYR A 81 -9.45 -1.28 18.60
C TYR A 81 -10.97 -1.10 18.80
N PRO A 82 -11.43 -0.91 20.05
CA PRO A 82 -10.68 -1.21 21.26
C PRO A 82 -10.29 -2.69 21.35
N LYS A 83 -9.34 -3.05 22.22
CA LYS A 83 -8.76 -4.41 22.26
C LYS A 83 -9.79 -5.54 22.44
N GLU A 84 -10.92 -5.25 23.08
CA GLU A 84 -12.01 -6.21 23.27
C GLU A 84 -12.69 -6.63 21.96
N ARG A 85 -12.48 -5.85 20.90
CA ARG A 85 -13.05 -6.11 19.57
C ARG A 85 -12.13 -6.88 18.63
N VAL A 86 -10.94 -7.25 19.04
CA VAL A 86 -9.96 -7.95 18.18
C VAL A 86 -10.57 -9.18 17.48
N VAL A 87 -11.34 -10.00 18.19
CA VAL A 87 -11.90 -11.24 17.62
C VAL A 87 -12.86 -10.97 16.46
N PRO A 88 -13.92 -10.14 16.60
CA PRO A 88 -14.81 -9.84 15.48
C PRO A 88 -14.11 -9.05 14.35
N GLU A 89 -13.16 -8.18 14.65
CA GLU A 89 -12.44 -7.41 13.65
C GLU A 89 -11.54 -8.30 12.80
N GLN A 90 -10.77 -9.19 13.40
CA GLN A 90 -9.92 -10.13 12.67
C GLN A 90 -10.74 -11.17 11.89
N ARG A 91 -11.91 -11.57 12.39
CA ARG A 91 -12.86 -12.37 11.61
C ARG A 91 -13.30 -11.63 10.35
N ASN A 92 -13.67 -10.35 10.46
CA ASN A 92 -14.09 -9.55 9.31
C ASN A 92 -12.95 -9.31 8.31
N ALA A 93 -11.73 -9.04 8.79
CA ALA A 93 -10.55 -8.92 7.95
C ALA A 93 -10.29 -10.23 7.17
N LYS A 94 -10.45 -11.38 7.81
CA LYS A 94 -10.32 -12.69 7.15
C LYS A 94 -11.40 -12.89 6.08
N ILE A 95 -12.66 -12.55 6.34
CA ILE A 95 -13.74 -12.61 5.36
C ILE A 95 -13.42 -11.73 4.15
N LEU A 96 -12.98 -10.49 4.38
CA LEU A 96 -12.58 -9.59 3.31
C LEU A 96 -11.46 -10.18 2.44
N ASN A 97 -10.47 -10.80 3.06
CA ASN A 97 -9.37 -11.46 2.34
C ASN A 97 -9.87 -12.64 1.48
N GLU A 98 -10.82 -13.44 1.96
CA GLU A 98 -11.41 -14.52 1.15
C GLU A 98 -12.24 -13.97 -0.03
N VAL A 99 -13.02 -12.90 0.18
CA VAL A 99 -13.73 -12.22 -0.90
C VAL A 99 -12.74 -11.72 -1.98
N ARG A 100 -11.62 -11.12 -1.57
CA ARG A 100 -10.59 -10.63 -2.48
C ARG A 100 -9.94 -11.76 -3.29
N LYS A 101 -9.65 -12.91 -2.68
CA LYS A 101 -9.12 -14.09 -3.41
C LYS A 101 -10.06 -14.56 -4.53
N VAL A 102 -11.35 -14.47 -4.31
CA VAL A 102 -12.35 -14.87 -5.32
C VAL A 102 -12.53 -13.77 -6.38
N ALA A 103 -12.45 -12.49 -5.97
CA ALA A 103 -12.64 -11.35 -6.86
C ALA A 103 -11.45 -11.15 -7.81
N PHE A 104 -10.22 -11.39 -7.34
CA PHE A 104 -9.00 -11.28 -8.13
C PHE A 104 -8.62 -12.63 -8.73
N LYS A 105 -8.88 -12.81 -10.02
CA LYS A 105 -8.62 -14.07 -10.75
C LYS A 105 -7.20 -14.13 -11.33
N ASP A 106 -6.62 -12.99 -11.66
CA ASP A 106 -5.31 -12.90 -12.29
C ASP A 106 -4.20 -12.68 -11.25
N SER A 107 -3.02 -13.23 -11.52
CA SER A 107 -1.84 -12.91 -10.71
C SER A 107 -1.38 -11.46 -10.98
N LEU A 108 -0.64 -10.88 -10.03
CA LEU A 108 -0.05 -9.55 -10.23
C LEU A 108 0.79 -9.47 -11.51
N ILE A 109 1.54 -10.51 -11.84
CA ILE A 109 2.35 -10.55 -13.07
C ILE A 109 1.45 -10.53 -14.30
N ASP A 110 0.35 -11.30 -14.31
CA ASP A 110 -0.57 -11.31 -15.45
C ASP A 110 -1.27 -9.96 -15.63
N ILE A 111 -1.66 -9.34 -14.54
CA ILE A 111 -2.20 -7.96 -14.55
C ILE A 111 -1.18 -7.00 -15.17
N LEU A 112 0.07 -6.99 -14.68
CA LEU A 112 1.12 -6.11 -15.18
C LEU A 112 1.45 -6.33 -16.64
N LYS A 113 1.39 -7.58 -17.14
CA LYS A 113 1.59 -7.90 -18.57
C LYS A 113 0.47 -7.37 -19.46
N ASN A 114 -0.74 -7.24 -18.95
CA ASN A 114 -1.91 -6.77 -19.68
C ASN A 114 -2.14 -5.25 -19.56
N LEU A 115 -1.38 -4.56 -18.70
CA LEU A 115 -1.39 -3.10 -18.61
C LEU A 115 -0.57 -2.47 -19.74
N ASP A 116 -0.75 -1.17 -19.95
CA ASP A 116 0.11 -0.37 -20.82
C ASP A 116 1.57 -0.52 -20.39
N GLN A 117 2.43 -1.03 -21.31
CA GLN A 117 3.81 -1.39 -20.99
C GLN A 117 4.70 -0.17 -20.77
N ASP A 118 4.40 0.98 -21.38
CA ASP A 118 5.16 2.21 -21.15
C ASP A 118 4.87 2.73 -19.74
N LEU A 119 3.62 2.61 -19.27
CA LEU A 119 3.25 2.89 -17.89
C LEU A 119 4.00 1.97 -16.91
N VAL A 120 4.01 0.65 -17.16
CA VAL A 120 4.66 -0.33 -16.27
C VAL A 120 6.17 -0.11 -16.23
N LYS A 121 6.82 0.09 -17.41
CA LYS A 121 8.24 0.41 -17.50
C LYS A 121 8.58 1.70 -16.78
N GLY A 122 7.79 2.75 -16.98
CA GLY A 122 7.97 4.02 -16.27
C GLY A 122 7.89 3.89 -14.76
N ALA A 123 7.00 3.03 -14.26
CA ALA A 123 6.86 2.79 -12.83
C ALA A 123 8.07 2.09 -12.20
N VAL A 124 8.75 1.19 -12.94
CA VAL A 124 9.89 0.41 -12.41
C VAL A 124 11.26 1.01 -12.76
N ALA A 125 11.32 2.04 -13.61
CA ALA A 125 12.57 2.62 -14.11
C ALA A 125 13.36 3.43 -13.05
N GLY A 126 12.72 3.86 -11.97
CA GLY A 126 13.33 4.71 -10.94
C GLY A 126 14.47 4.02 -10.21
N GLU A 127 15.61 4.73 -10.02
CA GLU A 127 16.79 4.18 -9.35
C GLU A 127 16.48 3.65 -7.94
N LYS A 128 15.72 4.41 -7.16
CA LYS A 128 15.32 3.98 -5.82
C LYS A 128 14.38 2.78 -5.81
N PHE A 129 13.48 2.67 -6.81
CA PHE A 129 12.68 1.48 -6.98
C PHE A 129 13.58 0.25 -7.22
N LYS A 130 14.50 0.34 -8.17
CA LYS A 130 15.43 -0.75 -8.51
C LYS A 130 16.24 -1.19 -7.30
N GLU A 131 16.87 -0.24 -6.61
CA GLU A 131 17.66 -0.50 -5.40
C GLU A 131 16.85 -1.27 -4.35
N LEU A 132 15.69 -0.74 -3.96
CA LEU A 132 14.87 -1.32 -2.90
C LEU A 132 14.16 -2.61 -3.32
N PHE A 133 13.68 -2.67 -4.56
CA PHE A 133 13.01 -3.85 -5.07
C PHE A 133 13.94 -5.05 -5.12
N PHE A 134 15.11 -4.92 -5.76
CA PHE A 134 16.03 -6.04 -5.90
C PHE A 134 16.67 -6.48 -4.58
N ALA A 135 16.85 -5.55 -3.64
CA ALA A 135 17.34 -5.88 -2.30
C ALA A 135 16.32 -6.66 -1.45
N ASN A 136 15.02 -6.40 -1.62
CA ASN A 136 13.99 -6.90 -0.70
C ASN A 136 13.00 -7.90 -1.31
N CYS A 137 12.86 -7.97 -2.63
CA CYS A 137 11.93 -8.88 -3.28
C CYS A 137 12.35 -10.34 -3.07
N LYS A 138 11.44 -11.15 -2.51
CA LYS A 138 11.66 -12.59 -2.27
C LYS A 138 11.04 -13.50 -3.33
N CYS A 139 10.40 -12.91 -4.35
CA CYS A 139 9.72 -13.65 -5.41
C CYS A 139 10.57 -13.65 -6.69
N ASP A 140 11.20 -14.78 -7.00
CA ASP A 140 12.09 -14.90 -8.18
C ASP A 140 11.35 -14.65 -9.49
N LYS A 141 10.10 -15.09 -9.62
CA LYS A 141 9.26 -14.82 -10.81
C LYS A 141 9.03 -13.33 -11.03
N MET A 142 8.80 -12.58 -9.94
CA MET A 142 8.62 -11.13 -10.02
C MET A 142 9.94 -10.42 -10.32
N LYS A 143 11.07 -10.87 -9.74
CA LYS A 143 12.41 -10.35 -10.09
C LYS A 143 12.68 -10.50 -11.58
N ALA A 144 12.55 -11.72 -12.11
CA ALA A 144 12.79 -12.00 -13.52
C ALA A 144 11.88 -11.18 -14.45
N TYR A 145 10.61 -10.97 -14.06
CA TYR A 145 9.70 -10.13 -14.83
C TYR A 145 10.14 -8.66 -14.82
N VAL A 146 10.48 -8.09 -13.68
CA VAL A 146 10.96 -6.70 -13.59
C VAL A 146 12.29 -6.53 -14.36
N GLU A 147 13.22 -7.48 -14.26
CA GLU A 147 14.46 -7.47 -15.05
C GLU A 147 14.16 -7.42 -16.55
N SER A 148 13.21 -8.20 -17.04
CA SER A 148 12.80 -8.20 -18.44
C SER A 148 12.18 -6.88 -18.92
N LEU A 149 11.62 -6.07 -18.01
CA LEU A 149 11.09 -4.74 -18.34
C LEU A 149 12.18 -3.67 -18.43
N LEU A 150 13.31 -3.89 -17.74
CA LEU A 150 14.44 -2.96 -17.65
C LEU A 150 15.52 -3.21 -18.71
N ALA A 151 15.48 -4.37 -19.36
CA ALA A 151 16.32 -4.72 -20.52
C ALA A 151 15.85 -3.98 -21.78
#